data_627ecce59beb1fe32b9b5c08d0ee2fe5
#
_entry.id   627ecce59beb1fe32b9b5c08d0ee2fe5
#
_cell.length_a   1.000
_cell.length_b   1.000
_cell.length_c   1.000
_cell.angle_alpha   90.00
_cell.angle_beta   90.00
_cell.angle_gamma   90.00
#
_symmetry.space_group_name_H-M   'P 1'
#
loop_
_entity.id
_entity.type
_entity.pdbx_description
1 polymer ?
#
loop_
_entity_poly.entity_id
_entity_poly.type
_entity_poly.pdbx_seq_one_letter_code
_entity_poly.pdbx_strand_id
1 'polypeptide(L)'
;YKDYPYILASFPNSYYEKKMWYTKQRTKNDKTPAQTAKILSDEDKDMICAKIKKNVELRLNVDYRKTFTSKWKSDLMNTYIDTNKQKSVNAYIKAAKARKVVVSSGEVIVDPSSLWLREYGTTCYARVYVKFRVKSGKIPSAKSKYQNEVIYGSYTGMKNLTSKKTVTFADEIECDLSYTNGKLTSYGVDWGGDSIANVNN
;
A
#
# COMPACT_ATOMS: atom_id res chain seq x y z
N TYR A 1 -17.99 11.87 3.09
CA TYR A 1 -17.79 10.94 4.24
C TYR A 1 -18.76 9.76 4.23
N LYS A 2 -19.61 9.63 3.21
CA LYS A 2 -20.64 8.58 3.13
C LYS A 2 -20.10 7.15 3.16
N ASP A 3 -18.88 6.98 2.70
CA ASP A 3 -18.29 5.66 2.47
C ASP A 3 -17.46 5.16 3.66
N TYR A 4 -17.35 5.97 4.73
CA TYR A 4 -16.52 5.63 5.89
C TYR A 4 -17.35 5.63 7.17
N PRO A 5 -17.25 4.60 8.02
CA PRO A 5 -17.98 4.53 9.29
C PRO A 5 -17.50 5.56 10.31
N TYR A 6 -16.25 6.02 10.19
CA TYR A 6 -15.67 7.10 11.00
C TYR A 6 -14.47 7.73 10.30
N ILE A 7 -14.04 8.90 10.79
CA ILE A 7 -12.88 9.64 10.28
C ILE A 7 -11.80 9.63 11.35
N LEU A 8 -10.58 9.21 10.96
CA LEU A 8 -9.43 9.28 11.84
C LEU A 8 -8.91 10.72 11.91
N ALA A 9 -8.74 11.23 13.12
CA ALA A 9 -8.22 12.59 13.33
C ALA A 9 -6.80 12.81 12.76
N SER A 10 -6.05 11.72 12.59
CA SER A 10 -4.69 11.74 12.00
C SER A 10 -4.66 11.93 10.49
N PHE A 11 -5.79 11.76 9.80
CA PHE A 11 -5.90 11.98 8.38
C PHE A 11 -6.41 13.38 8.06
N PRO A 12 -5.86 14.07 7.05
CA PRO A 12 -6.44 15.33 6.57
C PRO A 12 -7.86 15.13 6.04
N ASN A 13 -8.76 16.08 6.27
CA ASN A 13 -10.14 16.00 5.76
C ASN A 13 -10.20 15.81 4.25
N SER A 14 -9.34 16.49 3.49
CA SER A 14 -9.24 16.36 2.03
C SER A 14 -8.96 14.93 1.56
N TYR A 15 -8.44 14.10 2.44
CA TYR A 15 -8.18 12.70 2.16
C TYR A 15 -9.47 11.90 2.01
N TYR A 16 -10.47 12.18 2.84
CA TYR A 16 -11.77 11.52 2.80
C TYR A 16 -12.70 12.07 1.71
N GLU A 17 -12.40 13.23 1.16
CA GLU A 17 -13.17 13.83 0.08
C GLU A 17 -12.87 13.18 -1.28
N LYS A 18 -11.71 12.56 -1.43
CA LYS A 18 -11.34 11.85 -2.66
C LYS A 18 -12.02 10.49 -2.72
N LYS A 19 -12.82 10.27 -3.75
CA LYS A 19 -13.41 8.96 -4.03
C LYS A 19 -12.31 7.97 -4.36
N MET A 20 -12.33 6.84 -3.69
CA MET A 20 -11.47 5.71 -4.02
C MET A 20 -12.12 4.88 -5.12
N TRP A 21 -11.31 4.33 -6.02
CA TRP A 21 -11.82 3.56 -7.14
C TRP A 21 -12.52 2.26 -6.69
N TYR A 22 -12.09 1.68 -5.59
CA TYR A 22 -12.64 0.43 -5.06
C TYR A 22 -13.91 0.62 -4.22
N THR A 23 -14.28 1.84 -3.88
CA THR A 23 -15.52 2.10 -3.13
C THR A 23 -16.77 2.05 -4.01
N LYS A 24 -16.61 1.96 -5.31
CA LYS A 24 -17.73 1.68 -6.21
C LYS A 24 -18.05 0.20 -6.16
N GLN A 25 -19.25 -0.12 -5.69
CA GLN A 25 -19.78 -1.46 -5.85
C GLN A 25 -19.85 -1.80 -7.33
N ARG A 26 -19.04 -2.77 -7.78
CA ARG A 26 -19.00 -3.22 -9.17
C ARG A 26 -19.89 -4.43 -9.40
N THR A 27 -20.04 -5.25 -8.37
CA THR A 27 -20.87 -6.44 -8.38
C THR A 27 -21.72 -6.48 -7.13
N LYS A 28 -22.82 -7.25 -7.18
CA LYS A 28 -23.66 -7.51 -5.99
C LYS A 28 -22.93 -8.22 -4.84
N ASN A 29 -21.77 -8.76 -5.12
CA ASN A 29 -20.97 -9.52 -4.15
C ASN A 29 -19.95 -8.63 -3.39
N ASP A 30 -19.70 -7.42 -3.90
CA ASP A 30 -18.85 -6.46 -3.20
C ASP A 30 -19.53 -6.01 -1.91
N LYS A 31 -18.77 -5.95 -0.83
CA LYS A 31 -19.29 -5.52 0.46
C LYS A 31 -19.24 -4.00 0.58
N THR A 32 -20.17 -3.44 1.30
CA THR A 32 -20.09 -2.05 1.73
C THR A 32 -19.10 -1.94 2.91
N PRO A 33 -18.63 -0.73 3.27
CA PRO A 33 -17.81 -0.55 4.48
C PRO A 33 -18.51 -1.05 5.74
N ALA A 34 -19.79 -0.79 5.86
CA ALA A 34 -20.58 -1.25 7.01
C ALA A 34 -20.70 -2.78 7.07
N GLN A 35 -20.80 -3.45 5.92
CA GLN A 35 -20.77 -4.92 5.85
C GLN A 35 -19.37 -5.46 6.14
N THR A 36 -18.33 -4.84 5.60
CA THR A 36 -16.94 -5.19 5.87
C THR A 36 -16.63 -5.08 7.37
N ALA A 37 -17.07 -3.99 8.01
CA ALA A 37 -16.89 -3.78 9.44
C ALA A 37 -17.54 -4.85 10.33
N LYS A 38 -18.59 -5.51 9.82
CA LYS A 38 -19.25 -6.62 10.52
C LYS A 38 -18.60 -7.98 10.28
N ILE A 39 -17.88 -8.12 9.17
CA ILE A 39 -17.23 -9.39 8.77
C ILE A 39 -15.85 -9.50 9.42
N LEU A 40 -15.05 -8.43 9.36
CA LEU A 40 -13.72 -8.38 9.96
C LEU A 40 -13.85 -8.01 11.46
N SER A 41 -13.31 -8.86 12.33
CA SER A 41 -13.12 -8.50 13.73
C SER A 41 -12.13 -7.32 13.88
N ASP A 42 -12.13 -6.65 15.01
CA ASP A 42 -11.16 -5.57 15.24
C ASP A 42 -9.73 -6.11 15.26
N GLU A 43 -9.52 -7.31 15.79
CA GLU A 43 -8.22 -7.99 15.74
C GLU A 43 -7.77 -8.26 14.28
N ASP A 44 -8.65 -8.76 13.42
CA ASP A 44 -8.35 -8.96 11.99
C ASP A 44 -8.00 -7.66 11.29
N LYS A 45 -8.74 -6.58 11.56
CA LYS A 45 -8.45 -5.26 11.01
C LYS A 45 -7.08 -4.75 11.44
N ASP A 46 -6.75 -4.90 12.72
CA ASP A 46 -5.45 -4.48 13.25
C ASP A 46 -4.31 -5.28 12.63
N MET A 47 -4.46 -6.59 12.49
CA MET A 47 -3.47 -7.45 11.85
C MET A 47 -3.25 -7.09 10.37
N ILE A 48 -4.32 -6.83 9.62
CA ILE A 48 -4.25 -6.42 8.21
C ILE A 48 -3.56 -5.08 8.10
N CYS A 49 -3.99 -4.09 8.89
CA CYS A 49 -3.43 -2.74 8.89
C CYS A 49 -1.94 -2.75 9.26
N ALA A 50 -1.54 -3.52 10.28
CA ALA A 50 -0.15 -3.65 10.70
C ALA A 50 0.72 -4.25 9.59
N LYS A 51 0.23 -5.25 8.87
CA LYS A 51 0.96 -5.87 7.74
C LYS A 51 1.13 -4.90 6.58
N ILE A 52 0.08 -4.17 6.20
CA ILE A 52 0.12 -3.13 5.17
C ILE A 52 1.11 -2.03 5.57
N LYS A 53 1.00 -1.52 6.79
CA LYS A 53 1.91 -0.50 7.34
C LYS A 53 3.36 -0.95 7.24
N LYS A 54 3.67 -2.17 7.70
CA LYS A 54 5.02 -2.74 7.64
C LYS A 54 5.53 -2.85 6.21
N ASN A 55 4.69 -3.25 5.26
CA ASN A 55 5.05 -3.30 3.84
C ASN A 55 5.48 -1.92 3.31
N VAL A 56 4.65 -0.91 3.54
CA VAL A 56 4.90 0.47 3.10
C VAL A 56 6.15 1.05 3.75
N GLU A 57 6.32 0.86 5.06
CA GLU A 57 7.50 1.33 5.80
C GLU A 57 8.79 0.68 5.27
N LEU A 58 8.80 -0.61 4.99
CA LEU A 58 9.97 -1.30 4.44
C LEU A 58 10.32 -0.79 3.04
N ARG A 59 9.32 -0.56 2.19
CA ARG A 59 9.55 -0.06 0.82
C ARG A 59 9.98 1.41 0.78
N LEU A 60 9.53 2.22 1.70
CA LEU A 60 9.79 3.66 1.74
C LEU A 60 10.88 4.08 2.73
N ASN A 61 11.61 3.12 3.34
CA ASN A 61 12.82 3.36 4.14
C ASN A 61 14.00 2.62 3.52
N VAL A 62 14.50 3.16 2.42
CA VAL A 62 15.53 2.51 1.62
C VAL A 62 16.73 3.43 1.40
N ASP A 63 17.90 2.91 1.71
CA ASP A 63 19.18 3.40 1.18
C ASP A 63 19.81 2.24 0.39
N TYR A 64 19.94 2.41 -0.91
CA TYR A 64 20.40 1.36 -1.83
C TYR A 64 21.76 0.76 -1.46
N ARG A 65 22.56 1.47 -0.65
CA ARG A 65 23.90 1.06 -0.22
C ARG A 65 23.88 0.07 0.94
N LYS A 66 22.87 0.15 1.82
CA LYS A 66 22.89 -0.56 3.11
C LYS A 66 21.61 -1.29 3.50
N THR A 67 20.46 -0.96 2.90
CA THR A 67 19.16 -1.49 3.37
C THR A 67 18.96 -2.97 3.06
N PHE A 68 19.45 -3.46 1.93
CA PHE A 68 19.06 -4.76 1.35
C PHE A 68 19.79 -5.95 2.00
N THR A 69 19.63 -6.09 3.31
CA THR A 69 20.09 -7.25 4.08
C THR A 69 19.17 -8.45 3.90
N SER A 70 19.64 -9.64 4.27
CA SER A 70 18.79 -10.85 4.25
C SER A 70 17.57 -10.70 5.16
N LYS A 71 17.73 -10.04 6.30
CA LYS A 71 16.62 -9.73 7.22
C LYS A 71 15.58 -8.83 6.57
N TRP A 72 15.99 -7.70 5.98
CA TRP A 72 15.08 -6.79 5.30
C TRP A 72 14.31 -7.50 4.18
N LYS A 73 15.01 -8.32 3.39
CA LYS A 73 14.41 -9.11 2.32
C LYS A 73 13.37 -10.09 2.84
N SER A 74 13.70 -10.82 3.89
CA SER A 74 12.77 -11.74 4.55
C SER A 74 11.56 -10.99 5.13
N ASP A 75 11.79 -9.89 5.83
CA ASP A 75 10.74 -9.07 6.42
C ASP A 75 9.77 -8.54 5.35
N LEU A 76 10.30 -8.05 4.22
CA LEU A 76 9.44 -7.58 3.12
C LEU A 76 8.67 -8.73 2.48
N MET A 77 9.31 -9.87 2.20
CA MET A 77 8.62 -11.05 1.63
C MET A 77 7.48 -11.54 2.53
N ASN A 78 7.63 -11.44 3.84
CA ASN A 78 6.61 -11.86 4.81
C ASN A 78 5.38 -10.94 4.83
N THR A 79 5.44 -9.79 4.20
CA THR A 79 4.27 -8.91 4.04
C THR A 79 3.43 -9.24 2.81
N TYR A 80 3.97 -10.00 1.84
CA TYR A 80 3.29 -10.37 0.61
C TYR A 80 2.68 -11.77 0.68
N ILE A 81 1.51 -11.92 0.07
CA ILE A 81 0.86 -13.23 -0.13
C ILE A 81 1.25 -13.88 -1.46
N ASP A 82 1.66 -13.09 -2.45
CA ASP A 82 2.02 -13.56 -3.78
C ASP A 82 3.07 -14.68 -3.75
N THR A 83 2.84 -15.74 -4.53
CA THR A 83 3.79 -16.83 -4.73
C THR A 83 5.07 -16.40 -5.42
N ASN A 84 5.02 -15.33 -6.22
CA ASN A 84 6.15 -14.72 -6.91
C ASN A 84 6.92 -13.67 -6.07
N LYS A 85 6.59 -13.51 -4.80
CA LYS A 85 7.16 -12.48 -3.91
C LYS A 85 8.69 -12.41 -3.93
N GLN A 86 9.37 -13.55 -4.04
CA GLN A 86 10.82 -13.62 -4.17
C GLN A 86 11.32 -12.90 -5.43
N LYS A 87 10.67 -13.13 -6.56
CA LYS A 87 11.00 -12.50 -7.86
C LYS A 87 10.74 -11.01 -7.79
N SER A 88 9.62 -10.62 -7.24
CA SER A 88 9.19 -9.22 -7.09
C SER A 88 10.12 -8.43 -6.18
N VAL A 89 10.49 -8.98 -5.01
CA VAL A 89 11.43 -8.33 -4.10
C VAL A 89 12.83 -8.22 -4.71
N ASN A 90 13.29 -9.23 -5.46
CA ASN A 90 14.57 -9.15 -6.17
C ASN A 90 14.54 -8.08 -7.27
N ALA A 91 13.44 -7.94 -8.01
CA ALA A 91 13.26 -6.90 -9.03
C ALA A 91 13.30 -5.50 -8.39
N TYR A 92 12.61 -5.33 -7.26
CA TYR A 92 12.63 -4.10 -6.47
C TYR A 92 14.09 -3.72 -6.07
N ILE A 93 14.84 -4.66 -5.49
CA ILE A 93 16.22 -4.43 -5.07
C ILE A 93 17.10 -4.02 -6.26
N LYS A 94 16.96 -4.72 -7.39
CA LYS A 94 17.70 -4.41 -8.62
C LYS A 94 17.40 -3.00 -9.11
N ALA A 95 16.13 -2.61 -9.17
CA ALA A 95 15.71 -1.29 -9.59
C ALA A 95 16.19 -0.20 -8.63
N ALA A 96 16.06 -0.41 -7.32
CA ALA A 96 16.49 0.54 -6.31
C ALA A 96 18.01 0.79 -6.36
N LYS A 97 18.82 -0.26 -6.55
CA LYS A 97 20.27 -0.14 -6.73
C LYS A 97 20.63 0.59 -8.03
N ALA A 98 20.04 0.22 -9.16
CA ALA A 98 20.29 0.84 -10.45
C ALA A 98 19.99 2.36 -10.45
N ARG A 99 19.00 2.77 -9.68
CA ARG A 99 18.56 4.17 -9.57
C ARG A 99 19.17 4.92 -8.41
N LYS A 100 19.98 4.27 -7.59
CA LYS A 100 20.60 4.86 -6.39
C LYS A 100 19.55 5.46 -5.46
N VAL A 101 18.48 4.71 -5.20
CA VAL A 101 17.35 5.18 -4.40
C VAL A 101 17.73 5.37 -2.95
N VAL A 102 17.48 6.55 -2.43
CA VAL A 102 17.48 6.85 -1.00
C VAL A 102 16.17 7.54 -0.67
N VAL A 103 15.34 6.87 0.08
CA VAL A 103 14.02 7.34 0.52
C VAL A 103 13.86 7.07 2.00
N SER A 104 13.17 7.94 2.69
CA SER A 104 12.80 7.75 4.10
C SER A 104 11.32 8.06 4.26
N SER A 105 10.57 7.14 4.84
CA SER A 105 9.21 7.43 5.32
C SER A 105 9.29 8.23 6.62
N GLY A 106 8.36 9.15 6.79
CA GLY A 106 8.04 9.73 8.07
C GLY A 106 6.87 8.96 8.68
N GLU A 107 5.67 9.46 8.44
CA GLU A 107 4.44 8.90 8.99
C GLU A 107 3.80 7.95 7.98
N VAL A 108 3.38 6.78 8.46
CA VAL A 108 2.57 5.82 7.70
C VAL A 108 1.36 5.45 8.56
N ILE A 109 0.18 5.76 8.08
CA ILE A 109 -1.09 5.47 8.74
C ILE A 109 -1.95 4.67 7.78
N VAL A 110 -2.47 3.55 8.25
CA VAL A 110 -3.48 2.77 7.55
C VAL A 110 -4.80 2.99 8.27
N ASP A 111 -5.82 3.41 7.54
CA ASP A 111 -7.14 3.67 8.11
C ASP A 111 -7.94 2.36 8.19
N PRO A 112 -8.19 1.81 9.39
CA PRO A 112 -8.98 0.57 9.53
C PRO A 112 -10.42 0.73 9.04
N SER A 113 -10.96 1.95 9.07
CA SER A 113 -12.30 2.22 8.55
C SER A 113 -12.38 2.19 7.02
N SER A 114 -11.23 2.29 6.36
CA SER A 114 -11.12 2.23 4.90
C SER A 114 -11.04 0.81 4.35
N LEU A 115 -10.94 -0.20 5.19
CA LEU A 115 -10.91 -1.59 4.76
C LEU A 115 -12.20 -1.96 4.03
N TRP A 116 -12.06 -2.50 2.85
CA TRP A 116 -13.16 -2.80 1.95
C TRP A 116 -13.00 -4.17 1.31
N LEU A 117 -13.89 -5.08 1.68
CA LEU A 117 -13.90 -6.42 1.12
C LEU A 117 -14.64 -6.45 -0.22
N ARG A 118 -14.03 -7.10 -1.18
CA ARG A 118 -14.56 -7.31 -2.53
C ARG A 118 -14.51 -8.80 -2.90
N GLU A 119 -15.09 -9.12 -4.03
CA GLU A 119 -14.97 -10.44 -4.65
C GLU A 119 -15.22 -11.59 -3.66
N TYR A 120 -16.43 -11.66 -3.14
CA TYR A 120 -16.83 -12.67 -2.15
C TYR A 120 -16.06 -12.60 -0.81
N GLY A 121 -15.39 -11.48 -0.54
CA GLY A 121 -14.61 -11.30 0.69
C GLY A 121 -13.18 -11.85 0.61
N THR A 122 -12.68 -12.13 -0.59
CA THR A 122 -11.31 -12.64 -0.80
C THR A 122 -10.28 -11.54 -1.01
N THR A 123 -10.70 -10.37 -1.50
CA THR A 123 -9.84 -9.23 -1.73
C THR A 123 -10.21 -8.10 -0.78
N CYS A 124 -9.22 -7.49 -0.15
CA CYS A 124 -9.39 -6.34 0.73
C CYS A 124 -8.55 -5.16 0.23
N TYR A 125 -9.17 -4.01 0.16
CA TYR A 125 -8.50 -2.75 -0.13
C TYR A 125 -8.40 -1.91 1.13
N ALA A 126 -7.34 -1.14 1.25
CA ALA A 126 -7.13 -0.21 2.34
C ALA A 126 -6.57 1.12 1.82
N ARG A 127 -6.92 2.20 2.47
CA ARG A 127 -6.32 3.51 2.24
C ARG A 127 -5.16 3.74 3.18
N VAL A 128 -4.03 4.14 2.62
CA VAL A 128 -2.81 4.45 3.36
C VAL A 128 -2.45 5.92 3.17
N TYR A 129 -2.20 6.59 4.28
CA TYR A 129 -1.61 7.92 4.27
C TYR A 129 -0.12 7.79 4.57
N VAL A 130 0.73 8.32 3.70
CA VAL A 130 2.16 8.21 3.88
C VAL A 130 2.86 9.53 3.57
N LYS A 131 3.71 9.96 4.50
CA LYS A 131 4.69 11.02 4.27
C LYS A 131 6.04 10.37 4.00
N PHE A 132 6.68 10.72 2.90
CA PHE A 132 8.02 10.26 2.64
C PHE A 132 8.86 11.31 1.91
N ARG A 133 10.17 11.17 2.04
CA ARG A 133 11.14 12.07 1.43
C ARG A 133 12.10 11.31 0.54
N VAL A 134 12.15 11.69 -0.71
CA VAL A 134 13.13 11.16 -1.67
C VAL A 134 14.40 12.00 -1.57
N LYS A 135 15.50 11.40 -1.14
CA LYS A 135 16.82 12.05 -1.04
C LYS A 135 17.63 11.88 -2.31
N SER A 136 17.49 10.75 -2.98
CA SER A 136 18.07 10.48 -4.29
C SER A 136 17.29 9.39 -5.03
N GLY A 137 17.55 9.25 -6.30
CA GLY A 137 16.85 8.33 -7.20
C GLY A 137 15.69 9.00 -7.90
N LYS A 138 15.53 8.67 -9.19
CA LYS A 138 14.40 9.14 -10.01
C LYS A 138 13.31 8.09 -10.04
N ILE A 139 12.08 8.54 -9.97
CA ILE A 139 10.93 7.68 -10.24
C ILE A 139 10.96 7.28 -11.71
N PRO A 140 10.67 6.00 -12.03
CA PRO A 140 10.56 5.58 -13.41
C PRO A 140 9.45 6.34 -14.13
N SER A 141 9.71 6.78 -15.34
CA SER A 141 8.63 7.18 -16.24
C SER A 141 7.78 5.94 -16.58
N ALA A 142 6.52 6.16 -16.92
CA ALA A 142 5.61 5.10 -17.37
C ALA A 142 6.13 4.28 -18.58
N LYS A 143 7.16 4.76 -19.27
CA LYS A 143 7.83 4.08 -20.40
C LYS A 143 9.10 3.33 -20.00
N SER A 144 9.44 3.29 -18.72
CA SER A 144 10.64 2.59 -18.25
C SER A 144 10.43 1.08 -18.31
N LYS A 145 11.49 0.34 -18.72
CA LYS A 145 11.51 -1.14 -18.58
C LYS A 145 11.34 -1.63 -17.15
N TYR A 146 11.38 -0.73 -16.18
CA TYR A 146 11.18 -0.97 -14.76
C TYR A 146 9.78 -0.51 -14.28
N GLN A 147 8.84 -0.35 -15.18
CA GLN A 147 7.48 0.10 -14.88
C GLN A 147 6.75 -0.79 -13.87
N ASN A 148 7.02 -2.10 -13.93
CA ASN A 148 6.45 -3.10 -13.02
C ASN A 148 7.29 -3.30 -11.76
N GLU A 149 8.42 -2.62 -11.63
CA GLU A 149 9.30 -2.70 -10.47
C GLU A 149 8.95 -1.55 -9.54
N VAL A 150 7.89 -1.76 -8.79
CA VAL A 150 7.24 -0.74 -7.98
C VAL A 150 8.10 -0.36 -6.79
N ILE A 151 8.90 0.70 -6.93
CA ILE A 151 9.61 1.27 -5.78
C ILE A 151 8.62 2.02 -4.88
N TYR A 152 7.63 2.68 -5.47
CA TYR A 152 6.72 3.57 -4.78
C TYR A 152 5.23 3.30 -5.06
N GLY A 153 4.83 2.21 -5.68
CA GLY A 153 3.45 1.97 -6.10
C GLY A 153 3.22 2.18 -7.62
N SER A 154 2.06 1.88 -8.15
CA SER A 154 1.73 2.14 -9.55
C SER A 154 1.25 3.59 -9.73
N TYR A 155 1.87 4.32 -10.67
CA TYR A 155 1.84 5.78 -10.69
C TYR A 155 0.93 6.38 -11.74
N THR A 156 -0.16 6.92 -11.33
CA THR A 156 -0.86 7.98 -12.05
C THR A 156 -0.69 9.29 -11.28
N GLY A 157 0.37 10.04 -11.48
CA GLY A 157 0.47 11.37 -10.87
C GLY A 157 1.85 11.80 -10.36
N MET A 158 2.81 10.88 -10.26
CA MET A 158 4.15 11.21 -9.74
C MET A 158 5.11 11.71 -10.83
N LYS A 159 4.62 12.45 -11.79
CA LYS A 159 5.38 12.99 -12.93
C LYS A 159 6.43 13.95 -12.46
N ASN A 160 7.11 14.04 -11.55
CA ASN A 160 8.19 14.99 -11.20
C ASN A 160 8.64 14.95 -9.74
N LEU A 161 8.66 13.79 -9.08
CA LEU A 161 9.35 13.71 -7.82
C LEU A 161 10.84 13.97 -8.01
N THR A 162 11.25 15.15 -7.65
CA THR A 162 12.66 15.50 -7.54
C THR A 162 13.16 15.10 -6.16
N SER A 163 14.41 14.66 -6.07
CA SER A 163 15.10 14.43 -4.82
C SER A 163 14.95 15.62 -3.86
N LYS A 164 14.90 15.36 -2.57
CA LYS A 164 14.78 16.33 -1.46
C LYS A 164 13.38 16.92 -1.21
N LYS A 165 12.33 16.52 -1.91
CA LYS A 165 10.97 16.91 -1.54
C LYS A 165 10.35 15.94 -0.54
N THR A 166 9.69 16.47 0.46
CA THR A 166 8.75 15.70 1.26
C THR A 166 7.45 15.64 0.49
N VAL A 167 6.92 14.45 0.30
CA VAL A 167 5.71 14.23 -0.47
C VAL A 167 4.74 13.46 0.39
N THR A 168 3.50 13.90 0.36
CA THR A 168 2.41 13.21 1.04
C THR A 168 1.57 12.50 0.00
N PHE A 169 1.38 11.20 0.17
CA PHE A 169 0.59 10.39 -0.74
C PHE A 169 -0.55 9.70 0.00
N ALA A 170 -1.64 9.53 -0.71
CA ALA A 170 -2.63 8.52 -0.44
C ALA A 170 -2.31 7.30 -1.31
N ASP A 171 -2.19 6.15 -0.70
CA ASP A 171 -1.98 4.88 -1.38
C ASP A 171 -3.18 3.98 -1.16
N GLU A 172 -3.65 3.35 -2.23
CA GLU A 172 -4.67 2.32 -2.18
C GLU A 172 -3.98 0.98 -2.33
N ILE A 173 -3.94 0.21 -1.24
CA ILE A 173 -3.25 -1.08 -1.22
C ILE A 173 -4.26 -2.21 -1.25
N GLU A 174 -4.07 -3.11 -2.19
CA GLU A 174 -4.77 -4.38 -2.26
C GLU A 174 -4.13 -5.39 -1.32
N CYS A 175 -4.95 -6.03 -0.52
CA CYS A 175 -4.53 -7.08 0.39
C CYS A 175 -5.37 -8.32 0.11
N ASP A 176 -4.72 -9.40 -0.31
CA ASP A 176 -5.38 -10.69 -0.45
C ASP A 176 -5.63 -11.31 0.91
N LEU A 177 -6.83 -11.83 1.07
CA LEU A 177 -7.29 -12.48 2.29
C LEU A 177 -7.77 -13.90 1.99
N SER A 178 -7.60 -14.78 2.95
CA SER A 178 -8.26 -16.07 2.96
C SER A 178 -9.05 -16.23 4.25
N TYR A 179 -10.35 -16.40 4.12
CA TYR A 179 -11.29 -16.55 5.23
C TYR A 179 -11.86 -17.96 5.22
N THR A 180 -11.70 -18.68 6.31
CA THR A 180 -12.27 -20.01 6.50
C THR A 180 -12.98 -20.09 7.84
N ASN A 181 -14.27 -20.44 7.82
CA ASN A 181 -15.09 -20.57 9.02
C ASN A 181 -15.07 -19.32 9.92
N GLY A 182 -15.11 -18.13 9.31
CA GLY A 182 -15.09 -16.86 10.03
C GLY A 182 -13.73 -16.47 10.62
N LYS A 183 -12.65 -17.13 10.20
CA LYS A 183 -11.29 -16.82 10.66
C LYS A 183 -10.40 -16.38 9.50
N LEU A 184 -9.57 -15.38 9.75
CA LEU A 184 -8.52 -14.95 8.84
C LEU A 184 -7.38 -15.98 8.87
N THR A 185 -7.26 -16.76 7.81
CA THR A 185 -6.27 -17.85 7.74
C THR A 185 -5.01 -17.49 6.98
N SER A 186 -5.13 -16.61 5.99
CA SER A 186 -3.99 -16.10 5.22
C SER A 186 -4.29 -14.70 4.74
N TYR A 187 -3.33 -13.81 4.81
CA TYR A 187 -3.45 -12.44 4.33
C TYR A 187 -2.09 -11.82 4.05
N GLY A 188 -2.06 -10.93 3.08
CA GLY A 188 -0.85 -10.20 2.70
C GLY A 188 -1.16 -9.15 1.66
N VAL A 189 -0.17 -8.32 1.38
CA VAL A 189 -0.25 -7.30 0.34
C VAL A 189 -0.06 -7.99 -1.01
N ASP A 190 -0.89 -7.67 -2.00
CA ASP A 190 -0.66 -8.08 -3.37
C ASP A 190 0.34 -7.15 -4.04
N TRP A 191 1.36 -7.74 -4.69
CA TRP A 191 2.36 -6.97 -5.41
C TRP A 191 1.80 -6.42 -6.70
N GLY A 192 1.60 -5.14 -6.78
CA GLY A 192 1.05 -4.45 -7.95
C GLY A 192 -0.37 -3.93 -7.77
N GLY A 193 -1.01 -4.26 -6.66
CA GLY A 193 -2.31 -3.73 -6.27
C GLY A 193 -2.26 -2.27 -5.79
N ASP A 194 -1.08 -1.74 -5.55
CA ASP A 194 -0.90 -0.37 -5.05
C ASP A 194 -1.19 0.67 -6.13
N SER A 195 -1.93 1.68 -5.78
CA SER A 195 -2.01 2.90 -6.57
C SER A 195 -1.79 4.14 -5.70
N ILE A 196 -0.77 4.92 -6.04
CA ILE A 196 -0.43 6.12 -5.26
C ILE A 196 -1.00 7.37 -5.93
N ALA A 197 -1.76 8.14 -5.19
CA ALA A 197 -2.26 9.45 -5.59
C ALA A 197 -1.66 10.55 -4.72
N ASN A 198 -1.19 11.64 -5.35
CA ASN A 198 -0.72 12.80 -4.60
C ASN A 198 -1.90 13.50 -3.93
N VAL A 199 -1.83 13.69 -2.62
CA VAL A 199 -2.91 14.33 -1.81
C VAL A 199 -2.76 15.85 -1.77
N ASN A 200 -1.65 16.40 -2.23
CA ASN A 200 -1.34 17.83 -2.18
C ASN A 200 -1.66 18.58 -3.48
N ASN A 201 -2.42 17.97 -4.40
CA ASN A 201 -2.92 18.64 -5.60
C ASN A 201 -4.37 19.07 -5.44
#